data_9c35c2e23901a3c5d088951f1208a084
#
_entry.id   9c35c2e23901a3c5d088951f1208a084
#
_cell.length_a   1.000
_cell.length_b   1.000
_cell.length_c   1.000
_cell.angle_alpha   90.00
_cell.angle_beta   90.00
_cell.angle_gamma   90.00
#
_symmetry.space_group_name_H-M   'P 1'
#
loop_
_entity.id
_entity.type
_entity.pdbx_description
1 polymer ?
#
loop_
_entity_poly.entity_id
_entity_poly.type
_entity_poly.pdbx_seq_one_letter_code
_entity_poly.pdbx_strand_id
1 'polypeptide(L)'
;MITKEQISSLLKSTETYRIEKTISTNNMDKFCEAICTFANDLPDSRKKGYLFIGVYDDGTLSGLKVDDALLKKISNIRSDGNILPLPIMNVDKFEFPTGDLLVAEVSPSLIPPVRYRGRVFVRIDPRRDIASEAEERILTERRTAYMATFDATPCLGSTLDDLNLEYIKGTYLPAVVDTDVLIKDKRNIEEQLAAVRLYDRIHNCPTYAALILFGNNPRYYMPGAFVQYVRFKGKEKGGEILNEKRFQGPLYKMLPELESFVENTIITQRPITISLFREKTLINYPTKALRELIMNACMHRDYQSNMPIRLYQFDDHIEIMNAGGLYGEARPENFPNVNDYRNPIIAEAMKEMKYVNMFNRGVKCVQDMLQENGNRLAEFDVSNLTAFCVNIFSTQSEILDTTQNITETTQKTTQKTTQKLSEIQQKIINYLEDNPSASRKELAQQIGEITEDGVKYHLQKLQQKGIITRIGADKGGYWKIIEPQN
;
A
#
# COMPACT_ATOMS: atom_id res chain seq x y z
N MET A 1 20.42 -13.13 -25.74
CA MET A 1 21.42 -12.56 -26.68
C MET A 1 21.05 -13.03 -28.08
N ILE A 2 21.16 -12.14 -29.06
CA ILE A 2 20.93 -12.46 -30.48
C ILE A 2 22.06 -13.34 -31.04
N THR A 3 21.74 -14.31 -31.93
CA THR A 3 22.75 -15.18 -32.58
C THR A 3 23.20 -14.61 -33.92
N LYS A 4 24.35 -15.09 -34.43
CA LYS A 4 24.87 -14.64 -35.75
C LYS A 4 23.91 -14.97 -36.90
N GLU A 5 23.20 -16.08 -36.83
CA GLU A 5 22.16 -16.49 -37.81
C GLU A 5 20.99 -15.52 -37.80
N GLN A 6 20.51 -15.12 -36.61
CA GLN A 6 19.46 -14.14 -36.46
C GLN A 6 19.89 -12.76 -36.99
N ILE A 7 21.14 -12.33 -36.67
CA ILE A 7 21.71 -11.09 -37.22
C ILE A 7 21.72 -11.13 -38.76
N SER A 8 22.21 -12.21 -39.34
CA SER A 8 22.27 -12.34 -40.81
C SER A 8 20.87 -12.26 -41.48
N SER A 9 19.85 -12.75 -40.80
CA SER A 9 18.44 -12.60 -41.26
C SER A 9 17.97 -11.16 -41.13
N LEU A 10 18.22 -10.48 -40.01
CA LEU A 10 17.78 -9.10 -39.75
C LEU A 10 18.54 -8.09 -40.64
N LEU A 11 19.77 -8.32 -40.97
CA LEU A 11 20.53 -7.46 -41.87
C LEU A 11 19.96 -7.43 -43.30
N LYS A 12 19.39 -8.55 -43.76
CA LYS A 12 18.72 -8.64 -45.05
C LYS A 12 17.34 -8.03 -45.11
N SER A 13 16.72 -7.77 -43.93
CA SER A 13 15.42 -7.13 -43.84
C SER A 13 15.54 -5.61 -44.05
N THR A 14 14.50 -4.98 -44.57
CA THR A 14 14.36 -3.52 -44.57
C THR A 14 14.30 -2.99 -43.12
N GLU A 15 14.65 -1.72 -42.95
CA GLU A 15 14.42 -1.07 -41.63
C GLU A 15 12.95 -1.13 -41.25
N THR A 16 12.69 -1.46 -40.03
CA THR A 16 11.34 -1.54 -39.43
C THR A 16 11.31 -0.71 -38.16
N TYR A 17 10.15 -0.64 -37.55
CA TYR A 17 10.03 0.04 -36.23
C TYR A 17 10.92 -0.61 -35.13
N ARG A 18 11.54 -1.78 -35.36
CA ARG A 18 12.44 -2.48 -34.41
C ARG A 18 13.90 -2.58 -34.88
N ILE A 19 14.23 -2.06 -36.04
CA ILE A 19 15.58 -2.18 -36.62
C ILE A 19 16.05 -0.81 -37.11
N GLU A 20 17.21 -0.39 -36.67
CA GLU A 20 17.94 0.78 -37.16
C GLU A 20 19.34 0.36 -37.60
N LYS A 21 19.75 0.78 -38.77
CA LYS A 21 21.06 0.51 -39.35
C LYS A 21 21.85 1.80 -39.52
N THR A 22 23.14 1.78 -39.31
CA THR A 22 23.98 2.96 -39.51
C THR A 22 25.46 2.61 -39.69
N ILE A 23 26.13 3.36 -40.54
CA ILE A 23 27.62 3.33 -40.65
C ILE A 23 28.29 4.31 -39.70
N SER A 24 27.55 5.25 -39.14
CA SER A 24 28.07 6.27 -38.23
C SER A 24 28.45 5.66 -36.88
N THR A 25 29.60 6.06 -36.34
CA THR A 25 30.07 5.68 -34.98
C THR A 25 29.99 6.84 -33.99
N ASN A 26 29.61 8.04 -34.44
CA ASN A 26 29.71 9.27 -33.63
C ASN A 26 28.37 9.98 -33.38
N ASN A 27 27.31 9.59 -34.06
CA ASN A 27 26.03 10.26 -33.95
C ASN A 27 25.25 9.79 -32.68
N MET A 28 25.74 10.21 -31.51
CA MET A 28 25.20 9.76 -30.22
C MET A 28 23.73 10.13 -30.02
N ASP A 29 23.31 11.32 -30.48
CA ASP A 29 21.91 11.75 -30.35
C ASP A 29 20.97 10.79 -31.08
N LYS A 30 21.32 10.44 -32.34
CA LYS A 30 20.52 9.47 -33.11
C LYS A 30 20.51 8.07 -32.46
N PHE A 31 21.60 7.65 -31.81
CA PHE A 31 21.65 6.36 -31.11
C PHE A 31 20.74 6.38 -29.90
N CYS A 32 20.80 7.44 -29.07
CA CYS A 32 19.95 7.62 -27.92
C CYS A 32 18.46 7.70 -28.30
N GLU A 33 18.13 8.45 -29.35
CA GLU A 33 16.78 8.51 -29.91
C GLU A 33 16.28 7.13 -30.35
N ALA A 34 17.08 6.35 -31.10
CA ALA A 34 16.71 5.00 -31.51
C ALA A 34 16.51 4.06 -30.32
N ILE A 35 17.42 4.09 -29.34
CA ILE A 35 17.27 3.31 -28.09
C ILE A 35 15.99 3.71 -27.36
N CYS A 36 15.71 5.01 -27.27
CA CYS A 36 14.48 5.52 -26.66
C CYS A 36 13.22 5.02 -27.38
N THR A 37 13.19 5.03 -28.73
CA THR A 37 12.05 4.53 -29.50
C THR A 37 11.84 3.03 -29.30
N PHE A 38 12.91 2.25 -29.25
CA PHE A 38 12.82 0.81 -29.02
C PHE A 38 12.34 0.49 -27.59
N ALA A 39 12.79 1.27 -26.62
CA ALA A 39 12.33 1.13 -25.24
C ALA A 39 10.84 1.51 -25.08
N ASN A 40 10.34 2.51 -25.83
CA ASN A 40 8.93 2.91 -25.78
C ASN A 40 7.99 1.93 -26.49
N ASP A 41 8.44 1.24 -27.55
CA ASP A 41 7.67 0.22 -28.28
C ASP A 41 6.20 0.65 -28.51
N LEU A 42 5.98 1.81 -29.14
CA LEU A 42 4.64 2.38 -29.32
C LEU A 42 3.60 1.38 -29.86
N PRO A 43 3.91 0.48 -30.83
CA PRO A 43 2.99 -0.54 -31.30
C PRO A 43 2.66 -1.65 -30.30
N ASP A 44 3.29 -1.69 -29.11
CA ASP A 44 3.16 -2.77 -28.11
C ASP A 44 3.51 -4.17 -28.65
N SER A 45 4.53 -4.21 -29.47
CA SER A 45 4.98 -5.46 -30.09
C SER A 45 5.63 -6.44 -29.11
N ARG A 46 6.11 -5.92 -27.96
CA ARG A 46 6.89 -6.65 -26.94
C ARG A 46 8.17 -7.29 -27.49
N LYS A 47 8.58 -6.92 -28.70
CA LYS A 47 9.79 -7.42 -29.35
C LYS A 47 10.96 -6.51 -29.03
N LYS A 48 12.14 -7.09 -28.96
CA LYS A 48 13.39 -6.33 -28.81
C LYS A 48 13.65 -5.47 -30.05
N GLY A 49 14.26 -4.31 -29.85
CA GLY A 49 14.76 -3.47 -30.92
C GLY A 49 16.27 -3.62 -31.07
N TYR A 50 16.77 -3.39 -32.26
CA TYR A 50 18.18 -3.58 -32.62
C TYR A 50 18.73 -2.36 -33.33
N LEU A 51 19.77 -1.77 -32.76
CA LEU A 51 20.60 -0.76 -33.41
C LEU A 51 21.89 -1.43 -33.91
N PHE A 52 22.01 -1.49 -35.22
CA PHE A 52 23.20 -2.05 -35.91
C PHE A 52 24.15 -0.92 -36.34
N ILE A 53 25.37 -0.91 -35.82
CA ILE A 53 26.42 0.09 -36.13
C ILE A 53 27.52 -0.58 -36.92
N GLY A 54 27.88 -0.02 -38.04
CA GLY A 54 28.87 -0.56 -38.99
C GLY A 54 28.25 -1.27 -40.21
N VAL A 55 27.00 -0.91 -40.53
CA VAL A 55 26.27 -1.53 -41.63
C VAL A 55 25.52 -0.46 -42.44
N TYR A 56 25.46 -0.64 -43.77
CA TYR A 56 24.68 0.16 -44.71
C TYR A 56 23.20 -0.25 -44.66
N ASP A 57 22.33 0.59 -45.20
CA ASP A 57 20.87 0.35 -45.24
C ASP A 57 20.48 -0.92 -46.01
N ASP A 58 21.30 -1.32 -47.00
CA ASP A 58 21.14 -2.55 -47.78
C ASP A 58 21.57 -3.82 -47.01
N GLY A 59 22.13 -3.65 -45.79
CA GLY A 59 22.62 -4.74 -44.94
C GLY A 59 24.04 -5.17 -45.18
N THR A 60 24.79 -4.49 -46.08
CA THR A 60 26.23 -4.76 -46.29
C THR A 60 27.07 -4.12 -45.17
N LEU A 61 28.09 -4.82 -44.71
CA LEU A 61 29.00 -4.31 -43.67
C LEU A 61 29.93 -3.23 -44.22
N SER A 62 30.13 -2.17 -43.45
CA SER A 62 30.94 -1.01 -43.81
C SER A 62 32.47 -1.24 -43.68
N GLY A 63 32.89 -2.43 -43.24
CA GLY A 63 34.31 -2.68 -42.93
C GLY A 63 34.76 -2.07 -41.60
N LEU A 64 33.83 -1.66 -40.74
CA LEU A 64 34.11 -1.11 -39.40
C LEU A 64 35.00 -2.10 -38.62
N LYS A 65 35.96 -1.57 -37.86
CA LYS A 65 36.64 -2.28 -36.79
C LYS A 65 36.19 -1.71 -35.45
N VAL A 66 35.53 -2.53 -34.65
CA VAL A 66 35.02 -2.14 -33.34
C VAL A 66 36.11 -2.32 -32.33
N ASP A 67 36.55 -1.21 -31.73
CA ASP A 67 37.49 -1.19 -30.60
C ASP A 67 36.75 -1.10 -29.26
N ASP A 68 37.49 -1.29 -28.17
CA ASP A 68 36.96 -1.20 -26.80
C ASP A 68 36.43 0.19 -26.46
N ALA A 69 36.97 1.23 -27.09
CA ALA A 69 36.51 2.61 -26.85
C ALA A 69 35.09 2.82 -27.40
N LEU A 70 34.83 2.34 -28.63
CA LEU A 70 33.48 2.40 -29.22
C LEU A 70 32.48 1.53 -28.45
N LEU A 71 32.90 0.30 -28.06
CA LEU A 71 32.06 -0.59 -27.29
C LEU A 71 31.62 0.06 -25.96
N LYS A 72 32.58 0.63 -25.21
CA LYS A 72 32.32 1.35 -23.94
C LYS A 72 31.45 2.57 -24.17
N LYS A 73 31.71 3.35 -25.25
CA LYS A 73 30.97 4.55 -25.59
C LYS A 73 29.47 4.24 -25.79
N ILE A 74 29.12 3.18 -26.51
CA ILE A 74 27.75 2.78 -26.75
C ILE A 74 27.12 2.14 -25.52
N SER A 75 27.87 1.33 -24.78
CA SER A 75 27.38 0.74 -23.52
C SER A 75 27.06 1.78 -22.44
N ASN A 76 27.82 2.88 -22.40
CA ASN A 76 27.60 3.96 -21.43
C ASN A 76 26.27 4.71 -21.64
N ILE A 77 25.67 4.65 -22.85
CA ILE A 77 24.34 5.24 -23.08
C ILE A 77 23.32 4.75 -22.06
N ARG A 78 23.45 3.49 -21.59
CA ARG A 78 22.56 2.94 -20.57
C ARG A 78 22.55 3.72 -19.26
N SER A 79 23.69 4.29 -18.88
CA SER A 79 23.93 4.84 -17.52
C SER A 79 24.36 6.31 -17.51
N ASP A 80 24.42 6.99 -18.64
CA ASP A 80 24.84 8.39 -18.72
C ASP A 80 23.82 9.41 -18.20
N GLY A 81 22.61 8.94 -17.84
CA GLY A 81 21.52 9.75 -17.29
C GLY A 81 20.72 10.54 -18.31
N ASN A 82 21.05 10.48 -19.60
CA ASN A 82 20.33 11.20 -20.64
C ASN A 82 19.02 10.49 -21.05
N ILE A 83 18.94 9.15 -20.86
CA ILE A 83 17.72 8.35 -21.10
C ILE A 83 17.15 7.91 -19.77
N LEU A 84 15.91 8.34 -19.47
CA LEU A 84 15.20 8.01 -18.24
C LEU A 84 13.74 7.61 -18.54
N PRO A 85 13.20 6.56 -17.87
CA PRO A 85 13.91 5.55 -17.05
C PRO A 85 15.03 4.86 -17.82
N LEU A 86 16.03 4.31 -17.10
CA LEU A 86 17.19 3.66 -17.72
C LEU A 86 16.73 2.53 -18.65
N PRO A 87 17.24 2.48 -19.91
CA PRO A 87 16.85 1.42 -20.85
C PRO A 87 17.46 0.07 -20.46
N ILE A 88 16.71 -0.99 -20.71
CA ILE A 88 17.20 -2.36 -20.59
C ILE A 88 17.86 -2.71 -21.94
N MET A 89 19.17 -2.69 -21.98
CA MET A 89 19.92 -2.94 -23.22
C MET A 89 21.21 -3.72 -22.98
N ASN A 90 21.59 -4.50 -24.01
CA ASN A 90 22.88 -5.17 -24.11
C ASN A 90 23.60 -4.67 -25.35
N VAL A 91 24.93 -4.59 -25.29
CA VAL A 91 25.77 -4.15 -26.42
C VAL A 91 26.82 -5.20 -26.66
N ASP A 92 26.85 -5.78 -27.88
CA ASP A 92 27.71 -6.86 -28.25
C ASP A 92 28.42 -6.56 -29.56
N LYS A 93 29.68 -7.03 -29.69
CA LYS A 93 30.47 -7.01 -30.92
C LYS A 93 30.36 -8.36 -31.62
N PHE A 94 30.13 -8.33 -32.92
CA PHE A 94 30.15 -9.51 -33.79
C PHE A 94 31.16 -9.32 -34.90
N GLU A 95 32.08 -10.28 -35.04
CA GLU A 95 33.11 -10.27 -36.05
C GLU A 95 32.69 -11.08 -37.29
N PHE A 96 32.80 -10.45 -38.48
CA PHE A 96 32.53 -11.05 -39.78
C PHE A 96 33.77 -10.87 -40.72
N PRO A 97 33.91 -11.68 -41.75
CA PRO A 97 35.05 -11.57 -42.67
C PRO A 97 35.20 -10.19 -43.35
N THR A 98 34.11 -9.47 -43.53
CA THR A 98 34.01 -8.17 -44.21
C THR A 98 34.04 -6.96 -43.25
N GLY A 99 34.15 -7.17 -41.95
CA GLY A 99 34.19 -6.14 -40.93
C GLY A 99 33.41 -6.52 -39.67
N ASP A 100 33.53 -5.71 -38.63
CA ASP A 100 32.85 -5.91 -37.36
C ASP A 100 31.50 -5.21 -37.37
N LEU A 101 30.55 -5.76 -36.65
CA LEU A 101 29.25 -5.20 -36.39
C LEU A 101 29.07 -4.98 -34.88
N LEU A 102 28.70 -3.78 -34.47
CA LEU A 102 28.28 -3.49 -33.11
C LEU A 102 26.76 -3.50 -33.05
N VAL A 103 26.22 -4.26 -32.12
CA VAL A 103 24.77 -4.43 -31.95
C VAL A 103 24.33 -3.97 -30.56
N ALA A 104 23.45 -2.99 -30.51
CA ALA A 104 22.71 -2.66 -29.28
C ALA A 104 21.32 -3.29 -29.34
N GLU A 105 21.09 -4.29 -28.51
CA GLU A 105 19.80 -4.95 -28.31
C GLU A 105 19.06 -4.25 -27.19
N VAL A 106 17.85 -3.73 -27.44
CA VAL A 106 17.04 -2.95 -26.49
C VAL A 106 15.71 -3.66 -26.25
N SER A 107 15.41 -3.93 -24.99
CA SER A 107 14.10 -4.48 -24.59
C SER A 107 13.09 -3.36 -24.39
N PRO A 108 11.79 -3.58 -24.69
CA PRO A 108 10.73 -2.67 -24.32
C PRO A 108 10.73 -2.39 -22.81
N SER A 109 10.50 -1.14 -22.44
CA SER A 109 10.40 -0.71 -21.05
C SER A 109 9.09 -1.15 -20.43
N LEU A 110 9.12 -1.66 -19.20
CA LEU A 110 7.92 -1.94 -18.41
C LEU A 110 7.32 -0.67 -17.79
N ILE A 111 8.07 0.45 -17.82
CA ILE A 111 7.66 1.73 -17.24
C ILE A 111 7.77 2.88 -18.26
N PRO A 112 7.13 2.77 -19.46
CA PRO A 112 7.10 3.87 -20.41
C PRO A 112 6.33 5.08 -19.80
N PRO A 113 6.47 6.31 -20.36
CA PRO A 113 7.35 6.66 -21.44
C PRO A 113 8.80 6.82 -21.02
N VAL A 114 9.72 6.29 -21.85
CA VAL A 114 11.15 6.52 -21.75
C VAL A 114 11.46 7.82 -22.48
N ARG A 115 12.28 8.69 -21.88
CA ARG A 115 12.60 10.02 -22.39
C ARG A 115 14.09 10.15 -22.63
N TYR A 116 14.48 10.73 -23.76
CA TYR A 116 15.83 11.18 -24.02
C TYR A 116 15.86 12.70 -23.89
N ARG A 117 16.66 13.22 -22.97
CA ARG A 117 16.73 14.66 -22.65
C ARG A 117 15.36 15.30 -22.46
N GLY A 118 14.48 14.61 -21.73
CA GLY A 118 13.12 15.07 -21.42
C GLY A 118 12.09 14.88 -22.52
N ARG A 119 12.47 14.46 -23.75
CA ARG A 119 11.55 14.24 -24.87
C ARG A 119 11.28 12.74 -25.05
N VAL A 120 10.04 12.41 -25.38
CA VAL A 120 9.63 11.05 -25.72
C VAL A 120 9.79 10.85 -27.23
N PHE A 121 10.58 9.86 -27.61
CA PHE A 121 10.74 9.47 -29.01
C PHE A 121 9.99 8.17 -29.27
N VAL A 122 9.28 8.13 -30.39
CA VAL A 122 8.52 6.97 -30.86
C VAL A 122 8.89 6.68 -32.31
N ARG A 123 8.53 5.49 -32.78
CA ARG A 123 8.79 5.08 -34.13
C ARG A 123 7.52 4.53 -34.77
N ILE A 124 7.16 5.12 -35.88
CA ILE A 124 6.05 4.69 -36.73
C ILE A 124 6.70 4.24 -38.04
N ASP A 125 6.70 2.93 -38.28
CA ASP A 125 7.46 2.29 -39.35
C ASP A 125 8.95 2.69 -39.33
N PRO A 126 9.63 3.00 -40.44
CA PRO A 126 11.06 3.34 -40.38
C PRO A 126 11.34 4.73 -39.82
N ARG A 127 10.33 5.59 -39.64
CA ARG A 127 10.54 6.99 -39.22
C ARG A 127 10.49 7.15 -37.70
N ARG A 128 11.51 7.82 -37.15
CA ARG A 128 11.50 8.31 -35.78
C ARG A 128 10.86 9.69 -35.72
N ASP A 129 10.09 9.92 -34.66
CA ASP A 129 9.51 11.22 -34.37
C ASP A 129 9.40 11.48 -32.86
N ILE A 130 9.17 12.72 -32.49
CA ILE A 130 8.81 13.06 -31.12
C ILE A 130 7.36 12.68 -30.92
N ALA A 131 7.07 11.99 -29.82
CA ALA A 131 5.71 11.57 -29.51
C ALA A 131 4.77 12.78 -29.39
N SER A 132 3.61 12.68 -30.01
CA SER A 132 2.49 13.59 -29.78
C SER A 132 1.93 13.39 -28.36
N GLU A 133 1.15 14.35 -27.87
CA GLU A 133 0.47 14.24 -26.57
C GLU A 133 -0.39 12.97 -26.45
N ALA A 134 -1.07 12.59 -27.54
CA ALA A 134 -1.87 11.36 -27.57
C ALA A 134 -1.01 10.09 -27.42
N GLU A 135 0.16 10.05 -28.07
CA GLU A 135 1.08 8.91 -27.99
C GLU A 135 1.77 8.85 -26.60
N GLU A 136 2.15 9.99 -26.03
CA GLU A 136 2.66 10.03 -24.66
C GLU A 136 1.61 9.53 -23.66
N ARG A 137 0.33 9.89 -23.88
CA ARG A 137 -0.78 9.40 -23.07
C ARG A 137 -0.94 7.88 -23.18
N ILE A 138 -0.89 7.32 -24.38
CA ILE A 138 -0.94 5.86 -24.59
C ILE A 138 0.18 5.15 -23.83
N LEU A 139 1.42 5.68 -23.91
CA LEU A 139 2.56 5.12 -23.19
C LEU A 139 2.38 5.24 -21.67
N THR A 140 1.81 6.35 -21.18
CA THR A 140 1.51 6.56 -19.77
C THR A 140 0.42 5.61 -19.27
N GLU A 141 -0.63 5.41 -20.06
CA GLU A 141 -1.70 4.44 -19.77
C GLU A 141 -1.14 3.01 -19.68
N ARG A 142 -0.20 2.64 -20.57
CA ARG A 142 0.53 1.36 -20.47
C ARG A 142 1.33 1.25 -19.19
N ARG A 143 2.07 2.30 -18.83
CA ARG A 143 2.79 2.30 -17.55
C ARG A 143 1.85 2.00 -16.39
N THR A 144 0.67 2.60 -16.36
CA THR A 144 -0.34 2.38 -15.32
C THR A 144 -0.88 0.96 -15.38
N ALA A 145 -1.11 0.41 -16.58
CA ALA A 145 -1.55 -0.98 -16.76
C ALA A 145 -0.46 -2.01 -16.39
N TYR A 146 0.82 -1.67 -16.58
CA TYR A 146 1.97 -2.51 -16.20
C TYR A 146 2.46 -2.26 -14.76
N MET A 147 2.01 -1.19 -14.10
CA MET A 147 2.15 -1.05 -12.65
C MET A 147 1.15 -1.99 -11.97
N ALA A 148 1.28 -3.28 -12.27
CA ALA A 148 0.56 -4.31 -11.55
C ALA A 148 0.85 -4.11 -10.07
N THR A 149 -0.20 -4.12 -9.25
CA THR A 149 -0.05 -4.16 -7.80
C THR A 149 0.80 -5.38 -7.44
N PHE A 150 1.48 -5.34 -6.30
CA PHE A 150 2.38 -6.42 -5.92
C PHE A 150 1.72 -7.80 -6.03
N ASP A 151 0.48 -7.92 -5.60
CA ASP A 151 -0.28 -9.16 -5.63
C ASP A 151 -0.56 -9.68 -7.06
N ALA A 152 -0.60 -8.78 -8.06
CA ALA A 152 -0.77 -9.13 -9.48
C ALA A 152 0.53 -9.53 -10.17
N THR A 153 1.70 -9.29 -9.56
CA THR A 153 2.98 -9.60 -10.20
C THR A 153 3.29 -11.11 -10.16
N PRO A 154 3.97 -11.66 -11.19
CA PRO A 154 4.40 -13.05 -11.21
C PRO A 154 5.46 -13.32 -10.14
N CYS A 155 5.31 -14.41 -9.39
CA CYS A 155 6.33 -14.88 -8.47
C CYS A 155 7.31 -15.80 -9.19
N LEU A 156 8.40 -15.23 -9.69
CA LEU A 156 9.40 -15.99 -10.43
C LEU A 156 10.03 -17.07 -9.56
N GLY A 157 10.14 -18.27 -10.11
CA GLY A 157 10.65 -19.45 -9.40
C GLY A 157 9.59 -20.23 -8.63
N SER A 158 8.33 -19.79 -8.64
CA SER A 158 7.19 -20.61 -8.17
C SER A 158 6.57 -21.40 -9.31
N THR A 159 5.88 -22.47 -8.96
CA THR A 159 5.19 -23.39 -9.88
C THR A 159 3.79 -23.69 -9.38
N LEU A 160 2.99 -24.42 -10.16
CA LEU A 160 1.67 -24.88 -9.71
C LEU A 160 1.74 -25.83 -8.51
N ASP A 161 2.85 -26.54 -8.30
CA ASP A 161 3.06 -27.43 -7.16
C ASP A 161 3.16 -26.67 -5.84
N ASP A 162 3.44 -25.37 -5.90
CA ASP A 162 3.43 -24.48 -4.73
C ASP A 162 2.02 -24.09 -4.28
N LEU A 163 0.98 -24.42 -5.07
CA LEU A 163 -0.41 -24.08 -4.79
C LEU A 163 -1.22 -25.31 -4.32
N ASN A 164 -2.21 -25.08 -3.48
CA ASN A 164 -3.23 -26.06 -3.16
C ASN A 164 -4.28 -26.12 -4.28
N LEU A 165 -3.97 -26.87 -5.34
CA LEU A 165 -4.85 -26.99 -6.51
C LEU A 165 -6.17 -27.72 -6.19
N GLU A 166 -6.19 -28.57 -5.17
CA GLU A 166 -7.41 -29.27 -4.73
C GLU A 166 -8.43 -28.26 -4.19
N TYR A 167 -8.02 -27.38 -3.29
CA TYR A 167 -8.88 -26.31 -2.76
C TYR A 167 -9.30 -25.32 -3.86
N ILE A 168 -8.38 -24.95 -4.72
CA ILE A 168 -8.67 -24.02 -5.82
C ILE A 168 -9.76 -24.59 -6.73
N LYS A 169 -9.60 -25.85 -7.20
CA LYS A 169 -10.55 -26.50 -8.11
C LYS A 169 -11.88 -26.83 -7.44
N GLY A 170 -11.83 -27.32 -6.19
CA GLY A 170 -13.01 -27.80 -5.48
C GLY A 170 -13.83 -26.72 -4.79
N THR A 171 -13.21 -25.57 -4.45
CA THR A 171 -13.88 -24.56 -3.63
C THR A 171 -13.81 -23.16 -4.23
N TYR A 172 -12.60 -22.68 -4.60
CA TYR A 172 -12.45 -21.29 -5.02
C TYR A 172 -13.01 -21.02 -6.42
N LEU A 173 -12.59 -21.81 -7.43
CA LEU A 173 -13.09 -21.61 -8.82
C LEU A 173 -14.62 -21.72 -8.91
N PRO A 174 -15.29 -22.69 -8.24
CA PRO A 174 -16.75 -22.74 -8.21
C PRO A 174 -17.43 -21.55 -7.52
N ALA A 175 -16.71 -20.84 -6.63
CA ALA A 175 -17.24 -19.63 -5.98
C ALA A 175 -17.11 -18.38 -6.86
N VAL A 176 -16.11 -18.35 -7.76
CA VAL A 176 -15.76 -17.17 -8.58
C VAL A 176 -16.34 -17.25 -9.99
N VAL A 177 -16.46 -18.47 -10.53
CA VAL A 177 -16.94 -18.73 -11.90
C VAL A 177 -18.26 -19.46 -11.83
N ASP A 178 -19.21 -19.05 -12.67
CA ASP A 178 -20.49 -19.76 -12.79
C ASP A 178 -20.28 -21.23 -13.07
N THR A 179 -20.99 -22.09 -12.33
CA THR A 179 -20.84 -23.55 -12.39
C THR A 179 -21.07 -24.12 -13.81
N ASP A 180 -22.03 -23.55 -14.55
CA ASP A 180 -22.31 -23.99 -15.92
C ASP A 180 -21.18 -23.62 -16.89
N VAL A 181 -20.49 -22.50 -16.63
CA VAL A 181 -19.30 -22.08 -17.38
C VAL A 181 -18.14 -22.99 -17.03
N LEU A 182 -17.94 -23.30 -15.75
CA LEU A 182 -16.83 -24.13 -15.28
C LEU A 182 -16.91 -25.56 -15.81
N ILE A 183 -18.12 -26.16 -15.85
CA ILE A 183 -18.34 -27.50 -16.40
C ILE A 183 -18.03 -27.58 -17.92
N LYS A 184 -18.30 -26.49 -18.63
CA LYS A 184 -18.05 -26.40 -20.10
C LYS A 184 -16.63 -25.95 -20.43
N ASP A 185 -15.87 -25.50 -19.43
CA ASP A 185 -14.53 -24.94 -19.61
C ASP A 185 -13.52 -26.06 -19.90
N LYS A 186 -13.00 -26.07 -21.13
CA LYS A 186 -11.97 -27.00 -21.59
C LYS A 186 -10.54 -26.49 -21.39
N ARG A 187 -10.38 -25.30 -20.82
CA ARG A 187 -9.07 -24.70 -20.59
C ARG A 187 -8.30 -25.52 -19.55
N ASN A 188 -6.99 -25.54 -19.68
CA ASN A 188 -6.11 -26.09 -18.64
C ASN A 188 -6.16 -25.21 -17.37
N ILE A 189 -5.59 -25.73 -16.30
CA ILE A 189 -5.65 -25.04 -15.00
C ILE A 189 -4.92 -23.70 -15.03
N GLU A 190 -3.82 -23.58 -15.77
CA GLU A 190 -3.05 -22.35 -15.93
C GLU A 190 -3.90 -21.25 -16.59
N GLU A 191 -4.68 -21.60 -17.60
CA GLU A 191 -5.58 -20.69 -18.28
C GLU A 191 -6.77 -20.26 -17.42
N GLN A 192 -7.30 -21.21 -16.62
CA GLN A 192 -8.37 -20.92 -15.66
C GLN A 192 -7.86 -19.96 -14.57
N LEU A 193 -6.68 -20.22 -14.02
CA LEU A 193 -6.06 -19.34 -13.02
C LEU A 193 -5.67 -17.99 -13.59
N ALA A 194 -5.22 -17.93 -14.84
CA ALA A 194 -4.92 -16.68 -15.52
C ALA A 194 -6.18 -15.81 -15.72
N ALA A 195 -7.33 -16.43 -15.99
CA ALA A 195 -8.60 -15.71 -16.12
C ALA A 195 -9.02 -14.98 -14.83
N VAL A 196 -8.64 -15.53 -13.68
CA VAL A 196 -8.86 -14.92 -12.35
C VAL A 196 -7.60 -14.23 -11.78
N ARG A 197 -6.62 -13.94 -12.64
CA ARG A 197 -5.37 -13.20 -12.31
C ARG A 197 -4.47 -13.87 -11.26
N LEU A 198 -4.58 -15.19 -11.11
CA LEU A 198 -3.75 -15.98 -10.20
C LEU A 198 -2.53 -16.63 -10.87
N TYR A 199 -2.41 -16.52 -12.20
CA TYR A 199 -1.30 -17.10 -12.97
C TYR A 199 -0.86 -16.15 -14.09
N ASP A 200 0.44 -15.97 -14.23
CA ASP A 200 1.03 -15.21 -15.33
C ASP A 200 1.46 -16.14 -16.46
N ARG A 201 0.82 -15.99 -17.63
CA ARG A 201 1.09 -16.80 -18.81
C ARG A 201 2.39 -16.44 -19.53
N ILE A 202 2.93 -15.26 -19.29
CA ILE A 202 4.17 -14.79 -19.94
C ILE A 202 5.36 -15.45 -19.28
N HIS A 203 5.34 -15.50 -17.95
CA HIS A 203 6.43 -16.07 -17.14
C HIS A 203 6.15 -17.52 -16.72
N ASN A 204 4.96 -18.07 -17.05
CA ASN A 204 4.51 -19.42 -16.71
C ASN A 204 4.66 -19.74 -15.20
N CYS A 205 4.17 -18.86 -14.36
CA CYS A 205 4.21 -19.04 -12.90
C CYS A 205 3.01 -18.39 -12.20
N PRO A 206 2.68 -18.83 -10.98
CA PRO A 206 1.68 -18.18 -10.12
C PRO A 206 2.02 -16.72 -9.83
N THR A 207 0.99 -15.90 -9.61
CA THR A 207 1.13 -14.55 -9.08
C THR A 207 1.34 -14.59 -7.56
N TYR A 208 1.83 -13.49 -6.97
CA TYR A 208 1.93 -13.39 -5.51
C TYR A 208 0.56 -13.53 -4.84
N ALA A 209 -0.53 -13.04 -5.45
CA ALA A 209 -1.89 -13.27 -4.95
C ALA A 209 -2.20 -14.76 -4.81
N ALA A 210 -1.88 -15.58 -5.81
CA ALA A 210 -2.12 -17.01 -5.76
C ALA A 210 -1.40 -17.67 -4.58
N LEU A 211 -0.14 -17.29 -4.35
CA LEU A 211 0.65 -17.83 -3.23
C LEU A 211 0.14 -17.36 -1.87
N ILE A 212 -0.25 -16.07 -1.75
CA ILE A 212 -0.80 -15.54 -0.50
C ILE A 212 -2.14 -16.21 -0.16
N LEU A 213 -2.99 -16.38 -1.17
CA LEU A 213 -4.33 -16.95 -0.98
C LEU A 213 -4.29 -18.47 -0.80
N PHE A 214 -3.51 -19.19 -1.61
CA PHE A 214 -3.62 -20.64 -1.79
C PHE A 214 -2.29 -21.40 -1.77
N GLY A 215 -1.17 -20.71 -1.52
CA GLY A 215 0.16 -21.33 -1.53
C GLY A 215 0.35 -22.33 -0.38
N ASN A 216 1.07 -23.44 -0.64
CA ASN A 216 1.41 -24.41 0.39
C ASN A 216 2.33 -23.82 1.48
N ASN A 217 3.25 -22.93 1.10
CA ASN A 217 4.14 -22.21 2.01
C ASN A 217 4.39 -20.77 1.55
N PRO A 218 3.44 -19.83 1.75
CA PRO A 218 3.59 -18.42 1.34
C PRO A 218 4.83 -17.74 1.91
N ARG A 219 5.25 -18.13 3.12
CA ARG A 219 6.40 -17.54 3.81
C ARG A 219 7.75 -17.85 3.19
N TYR A 220 7.84 -18.87 2.35
CA TYR A 220 9.06 -19.12 1.57
C TYR A 220 9.34 -17.97 0.61
N TYR A 221 8.31 -17.40 0.00
CA TYR A 221 8.39 -16.28 -0.93
C TYR A 221 8.26 -14.91 -0.23
N MET A 222 7.49 -14.86 0.84
CA MET A 222 7.15 -13.65 1.59
C MET A 222 7.30 -13.92 3.10
N PRO A 223 8.51 -13.79 3.67
CA PRO A 223 8.80 -14.19 5.07
C PRO A 223 7.90 -13.54 6.10
N GLY A 224 7.42 -12.31 5.85
CA GLY A 224 6.50 -11.58 6.72
C GLY A 224 5.02 -11.92 6.57
N ALA A 225 4.62 -12.84 5.66
CA ALA A 225 3.22 -13.20 5.41
C ALA A 225 2.64 -14.09 6.53
N PHE A 226 2.43 -13.50 7.71
CA PHE A 226 1.78 -14.15 8.86
C PHE A 226 1.15 -13.09 9.77
N VAL A 227 0.31 -13.55 10.73
CA VAL A 227 -0.23 -12.71 11.81
C VAL A 227 0.42 -13.12 13.11
N GLN A 228 0.96 -12.17 13.85
CA GLN A 228 1.51 -12.35 15.18
C GLN A 228 0.55 -11.77 16.22
N TYR A 229 0.01 -12.62 17.06
CA TYR A 229 -0.74 -12.22 18.23
C TYR A 229 0.17 -12.24 19.46
N VAL A 230 0.08 -11.19 20.28
CA VAL A 230 0.73 -11.12 21.60
C VAL A 230 -0.22 -10.47 22.59
N ARG A 231 -0.38 -11.08 23.77
CA ARG A 231 -1.10 -10.49 24.89
C ARG A 231 -0.11 -9.99 25.94
N PHE A 232 -0.17 -8.71 26.20
CA PHE A 232 0.62 -8.05 27.25
C PHE A 232 -0.22 -7.85 28.52
N LYS A 233 0.41 -7.96 29.68
CA LYS A 233 -0.15 -7.53 30.96
C LYS A 233 0.00 -6.01 31.08
N GLY A 234 -1.08 -5.33 31.47
CA GLY A 234 -1.10 -3.88 31.54
C GLY A 234 -1.50 -3.22 30.22
N LYS A 235 -1.14 -1.95 30.07
CA LYS A 235 -1.59 -1.09 28.97
C LYS A 235 -0.50 -0.76 27.94
N GLU A 236 0.71 -1.28 28.13
CA GLU A 236 1.89 -0.94 27.32
C GLU A 236 2.70 -2.18 26.90
N LYS A 237 3.46 -2.05 25.79
CA LYS A 237 4.30 -3.13 25.23
C LYS A 237 5.46 -3.58 26.13
N GLY A 238 5.78 -2.84 27.17
CA GLY A 238 6.81 -3.19 28.16
C GLY A 238 6.35 -4.17 29.24
N GLY A 239 5.08 -4.56 29.26
CA GLY A 239 4.50 -5.48 30.22
C GLY A 239 4.93 -6.94 29.98
N GLU A 240 4.65 -7.80 30.97
CA GLU A 240 4.83 -9.25 30.90
C GLU A 240 3.99 -9.82 29.75
N ILE A 241 4.58 -10.72 28.93
CA ILE A 241 3.86 -11.43 27.88
C ILE A 241 3.05 -12.57 28.50
N LEU A 242 1.73 -12.49 28.43
CA LEU A 242 0.82 -13.50 28.95
C LEU A 242 0.50 -14.61 27.95
N ASN A 243 0.51 -14.29 26.65
CA ASN A 243 0.23 -15.25 25.58
C ASN A 243 0.84 -14.76 24.27
N GLU A 244 1.33 -15.69 23.44
CA GLU A 244 1.79 -15.43 22.09
C GLU A 244 1.31 -16.55 21.16
N LYS A 245 0.84 -16.16 19.97
CA LYS A 245 0.48 -17.12 18.93
C LYS A 245 0.82 -16.56 17.55
N ARG A 246 1.25 -17.43 16.65
CA ARG A 246 1.55 -17.08 15.26
C ARG A 246 0.60 -17.86 14.35
N PHE A 247 -0.12 -17.11 13.48
CA PHE A 247 -0.96 -17.65 12.43
C PHE A 247 -0.23 -17.53 11.11
N GLN A 248 0.00 -18.65 10.44
CA GLN A 248 0.79 -18.72 9.22
C GLN A 248 0.20 -19.68 8.20
N GLY A 249 0.57 -19.53 6.95
CA GLY A 249 0.03 -20.27 5.83
C GLY A 249 -0.78 -19.39 4.89
N PRO A 250 -1.42 -19.98 3.88
CA PRO A 250 -2.28 -19.25 2.95
C PRO A 250 -3.53 -18.69 3.63
N LEU A 251 -4.05 -17.60 3.10
CA LEU A 251 -5.19 -16.90 3.72
C LEU A 251 -6.40 -17.80 3.87
N TYR A 252 -6.70 -18.66 2.88
CA TYR A 252 -7.86 -19.56 2.97
C TYR A 252 -7.84 -20.49 4.20
N LYS A 253 -6.65 -20.82 4.71
CA LYS A 253 -6.45 -21.67 5.89
C LYS A 253 -6.24 -20.82 7.17
N MET A 254 -5.49 -19.75 7.05
CA MET A 254 -5.13 -18.90 8.18
C MET A 254 -6.33 -18.13 8.73
N LEU A 255 -7.23 -17.63 7.86
CA LEU A 255 -8.36 -16.80 8.28
C LEU A 255 -9.36 -17.58 9.18
N PRO A 256 -9.82 -18.80 8.85
CA PRO A 256 -10.68 -19.58 9.75
C PRO A 256 -10.03 -19.89 11.10
N GLU A 257 -8.71 -20.17 11.11
CA GLU A 257 -7.98 -20.41 12.35
C GLU A 257 -7.93 -19.14 13.23
N LEU A 258 -7.70 -18.00 12.62
CA LEU A 258 -7.68 -16.70 13.29
C LEU A 258 -9.08 -16.31 13.79
N GLU A 259 -10.13 -16.56 12.99
CA GLU A 259 -11.53 -16.34 13.39
C GLU A 259 -11.87 -17.13 14.66
N SER A 260 -11.63 -18.45 14.65
CA SER A 260 -11.85 -19.29 15.80
C SER A 260 -11.06 -18.84 17.04
N PHE A 261 -9.82 -18.36 16.85
CA PHE A 261 -9.01 -17.84 17.94
C PHE A 261 -9.58 -16.52 18.49
N VAL A 262 -10.00 -15.61 17.63
CA VAL A 262 -10.63 -14.34 18.03
C VAL A 262 -11.87 -14.60 18.84
N GLU A 263 -12.76 -15.47 18.38
CA GLU A 263 -14.02 -15.80 19.06
C GLU A 263 -13.81 -16.47 20.42
N ASN A 264 -12.84 -17.39 20.54
CA ASN A 264 -12.65 -18.20 21.74
C ASN A 264 -11.66 -17.62 22.76
N THR A 265 -10.77 -16.69 22.31
CA THR A 265 -9.69 -16.17 23.17
C THR A 265 -9.78 -14.67 23.42
N ILE A 266 -10.15 -13.91 22.40
CA ILE A 266 -10.15 -12.44 22.47
C ILE A 266 -11.52 -11.92 22.91
N ILE A 267 -12.59 -12.44 22.28
CA ILE A 267 -13.97 -12.03 22.59
C ILE A 267 -14.38 -12.61 23.94
N THR A 268 -14.78 -11.75 24.84
CA THR A 268 -15.37 -12.14 26.13
C THR A 268 -16.76 -11.54 26.28
N GLN A 269 -17.64 -12.31 26.86
CA GLN A 269 -19.02 -11.91 27.12
C GLN A 269 -19.30 -12.04 28.61
N ARG A 270 -20.00 -11.04 29.18
CA ARG A 270 -20.46 -11.11 30.56
C ARG A 270 -21.88 -10.55 30.70
N PRO A 271 -22.73 -11.14 31.55
CA PRO A 271 -24.01 -10.53 31.87
C PRO A 271 -23.77 -9.31 32.77
N ILE A 272 -24.49 -8.23 32.51
CA ILE A 272 -24.58 -7.05 33.36
C ILE A 272 -26.03 -6.81 33.74
N THR A 273 -26.29 -6.50 35.00
CA THR A 273 -27.62 -6.20 35.49
C THR A 273 -28.05 -4.78 35.08
N ILE A 274 -29.09 -4.65 34.28
CA ILE A 274 -29.68 -3.36 33.89
C ILE A 274 -30.71 -2.91 34.94
N SER A 275 -31.47 -3.87 35.48
CA SER A 275 -32.44 -3.63 36.52
C SER A 275 -32.58 -4.88 37.38
N LEU A 276 -33.34 -4.80 38.49
CA LEU A 276 -33.57 -5.92 39.43
C LEU A 276 -33.94 -7.26 38.73
N PHE A 277 -34.59 -7.21 37.57
CA PHE A 277 -35.06 -8.39 36.83
C PHE A 277 -34.58 -8.47 35.39
N ARG A 278 -33.65 -7.60 34.95
CA ARG A 278 -33.19 -7.57 33.55
C ARG A 278 -31.65 -7.54 33.47
N GLU A 279 -31.12 -8.45 32.69
CA GLU A 279 -29.73 -8.51 32.35
C GLU A 279 -29.50 -8.22 30.88
N LYS A 280 -28.32 -7.69 30.54
CA LYS A 280 -27.84 -7.53 29.17
C LYS A 280 -26.45 -8.19 29.07
N THR A 281 -26.18 -8.89 27.99
CA THR A 281 -24.86 -9.38 27.70
C THR A 281 -23.99 -8.23 27.19
N LEU A 282 -22.89 -7.97 27.88
CA LEU A 282 -21.86 -7.03 27.44
C LEU A 282 -20.76 -7.80 26.76
N ILE A 283 -20.38 -7.37 25.57
CA ILE A 283 -19.28 -7.93 24.78
C ILE A 283 -18.11 -6.93 24.86
N ASN A 284 -16.89 -7.41 25.13
CA ASN A 284 -15.72 -6.52 25.24
C ASN A 284 -15.42 -5.80 23.91
N TYR A 285 -15.52 -6.49 22.78
CA TYR A 285 -15.33 -5.94 21.44
C TYR A 285 -16.40 -6.48 20.50
N PRO A 286 -17.08 -5.65 19.68
CA PRO A 286 -18.01 -6.14 18.65
C PRO A 286 -17.27 -7.05 17.67
N THR A 287 -17.65 -8.32 17.56
CA THR A 287 -17.00 -9.32 16.72
C THR A 287 -16.87 -8.86 15.27
N LYS A 288 -17.94 -8.24 14.73
CA LYS A 288 -17.96 -7.72 13.34
C LYS A 288 -16.97 -6.58 13.12
N ALA A 289 -16.79 -5.69 14.12
CA ALA A 289 -15.83 -4.59 14.02
C ALA A 289 -14.39 -5.12 14.00
N LEU A 290 -14.06 -6.07 14.90
CA LEU A 290 -12.74 -6.67 14.94
C LEU A 290 -12.43 -7.48 13.67
N ARG A 291 -13.42 -8.24 13.16
CA ARG A 291 -13.32 -8.93 11.87
C ARG A 291 -12.99 -7.96 10.74
N GLU A 292 -13.74 -6.86 10.60
CA GLU A 292 -13.53 -5.88 9.53
C GLU A 292 -12.11 -5.31 9.56
N LEU A 293 -11.59 -4.97 10.74
CA LEU A 293 -10.23 -4.43 10.87
C LEU A 293 -9.14 -5.46 10.56
N ILE A 294 -9.32 -6.72 10.93
CA ILE A 294 -8.39 -7.81 10.62
C ILE A 294 -8.40 -8.09 9.10
N MET A 295 -9.57 -8.13 8.47
CA MET A 295 -9.68 -8.32 7.02
C MET A 295 -9.03 -7.15 6.27
N ASN A 296 -9.26 -5.91 6.71
CA ASN A 296 -8.61 -4.74 6.15
C ASN A 296 -7.09 -4.81 6.28
N ALA A 297 -6.57 -5.27 7.43
CA ALA A 297 -5.14 -5.49 7.59
C ALA A 297 -4.59 -6.50 6.58
N CYS A 298 -5.31 -7.59 6.26
CA CYS A 298 -4.91 -8.56 5.25
C CYS A 298 -4.95 -7.99 3.84
N MET A 299 -5.99 -7.22 3.48
CA MET A 299 -6.15 -6.65 2.12
C MET A 299 -5.16 -5.52 1.83
N HIS A 300 -4.85 -4.69 2.84
CA HIS A 300 -4.04 -3.49 2.65
C HIS A 300 -2.57 -3.65 3.07
N ARG A 301 -2.18 -4.82 3.60
CA ARG A 301 -0.80 -5.09 3.99
C ARG A 301 0.15 -4.94 2.81
N ASP A 302 1.31 -4.33 3.06
CA ASP A 302 2.45 -4.41 2.15
C ASP A 302 3.15 -5.77 2.31
N TYR A 303 2.88 -6.68 1.36
CA TYR A 303 3.45 -8.04 1.37
C TYR A 303 4.93 -8.10 0.97
N GLN A 304 5.51 -7.03 0.47
CA GLN A 304 6.96 -6.92 0.27
C GLN A 304 7.71 -6.71 1.59
N SER A 305 7.02 -6.22 2.60
CA SER A 305 7.59 -6.00 3.92
C SER A 305 7.72 -7.30 4.71
N ASN A 306 8.83 -7.46 5.44
CA ASN A 306 9.02 -8.55 6.40
C ASN A 306 8.24 -8.35 7.72
N MET A 307 7.66 -7.18 7.95
CA MET A 307 6.84 -6.93 9.15
C MET A 307 5.52 -7.69 9.04
N PRO A 308 5.18 -8.58 9.99
CA PRO A 308 3.89 -9.28 9.99
C PRO A 308 2.74 -8.34 10.35
N ILE A 309 1.51 -8.80 10.13
CA ILE A 309 0.36 -8.19 10.80
C ILE A 309 0.50 -8.48 12.29
N ARG A 310 0.46 -7.44 13.13
CA ARG A 310 0.56 -7.55 14.57
C ARG A 310 -0.80 -7.30 15.19
N LEU A 311 -1.23 -8.23 16.01
CA LEU A 311 -2.45 -8.16 16.79
C LEU A 311 -2.04 -8.19 18.26
N TYR A 312 -1.89 -7.03 18.88
CA TYR A 312 -1.45 -6.88 20.26
C TYR A 312 -2.64 -6.59 21.16
N GLN A 313 -2.85 -7.43 22.16
CA GLN A 313 -3.91 -7.27 23.14
C GLN A 313 -3.33 -6.80 24.47
N PHE A 314 -3.91 -5.76 25.01
CA PHE A 314 -3.63 -5.19 26.32
C PHE A 314 -4.84 -5.39 27.25
N ASP A 315 -4.75 -4.92 28.49
CA ASP A 315 -5.85 -5.08 29.44
C ASP A 315 -7.08 -4.24 29.08
N ASP A 316 -6.90 -3.13 28.37
CA ASP A 316 -7.95 -2.16 28.04
C ASP A 316 -8.17 -1.95 26.55
N HIS A 317 -7.29 -2.42 25.68
CA HIS A 317 -7.41 -2.23 24.23
C HIS A 317 -6.73 -3.33 23.42
N ILE A 318 -7.00 -3.30 22.10
CA ILE A 318 -6.28 -4.08 21.08
C ILE A 318 -5.67 -3.11 20.07
N GLU A 319 -4.40 -3.32 19.75
CA GLU A 319 -3.69 -2.66 18.66
C GLU A 319 -3.56 -3.62 17.48
N ILE A 320 -4.06 -3.21 16.30
CA ILE A 320 -3.83 -3.93 15.04
C ILE A 320 -2.92 -3.07 14.18
N MET A 321 -1.76 -3.61 13.82
CA MET A 321 -0.76 -2.93 13.00
C MET A 321 -0.38 -3.79 11.81
N ASN A 322 -0.37 -3.19 10.62
CA ASN A 322 0.13 -3.82 9.39
C ASN A 322 1.18 -2.96 8.69
N ALA A 323 2.05 -3.63 7.93
CA ALA A 323 3.03 -2.97 7.07
C ALA A 323 2.33 -2.18 5.95
N GLY A 324 2.88 -1.02 5.62
CA GLY A 324 2.35 -0.09 4.63
C GLY A 324 1.35 0.89 5.22
N GLY A 325 1.56 2.18 4.96
CA GLY A 325 0.61 3.25 5.28
C GLY A 325 -0.58 3.26 4.33
N LEU A 326 -1.26 4.37 4.21
CA LEU A 326 -2.30 4.58 3.19
C LEU A 326 -1.74 4.35 1.78
N TYR A 327 -2.59 3.92 0.83
CA TYR A 327 -2.16 3.54 -0.50
C TYR A 327 -2.94 4.27 -1.59
N GLY A 328 -2.31 4.50 -2.74
CA GLY A 328 -2.92 5.06 -3.94
C GLY A 328 -3.43 6.49 -3.70
N GLU A 329 -4.71 6.74 -3.90
CA GLU A 329 -5.36 8.04 -3.71
C GLU A 329 -5.75 8.33 -2.25
N ALA A 330 -5.67 7.34 -1.35
CA ALA A 330 -5.93 7.55 0.06
C ALA A 330 -4.81 8.37 0.72
N ARG A 331 -5.18 9.44 1.40
CA ARG A 331 -4.30 10.38 2.11
C ARG A 331 -4.83 10.61 3.52
N PRO A 332 -3.99 11.06 4.48
CA PRO A 332 -4.48 11.40 5.82
C PRO A 332 -5.63 12.42 5.81
N GLU A 333 -5.61 13.38 4.85
CA GLU A 333 -6.59 14.45 4.75
C GLU A 333 -7.96 13.96 4.26
N ASN A 334 -8.01 12.87 3.49
CA ASN A 334 -9.25 12.33 2.93
C ASN A 334 -9.68 11.00 3.56
N PHE A 335 -8.87 10.42 4.44
CA PHE A 335 -9.22 9.22 5.18
C PHE A 335 -10.38 9.50 6.17
N PRO A 336 -11.39 8.63 6.31
CA PRO A 336 -11.56 7.33 5.65
C PRO A 336 -12.44 7.37 4.39
N ASN A 337 -12.68 8.53 3.80
CA ASN A 337 -13.67 8.70 2.73
C ASN A 337 -13.16 8.22 1.36
N VAL A 338 -11.85 8.24 1.14
CA VAL A 338 -11.22 7.72 -0.07
C VAL A 338 -10.46 6.45 0.27
N ASN A 339 -10.66 5.41 -0.53
CA ASN A 339 -10.01 4.12 -0.37
C ASN A 339 -9.43 3.66 -1.70
N ASP A 340 -8.25 3.06 -1.65
CA ASP A 340 -7.61 2.39 -2.77
C ASP A 340 -6.97 1.09 -2.28
N TYR A 341 -7.03 0.04 -3.10
CA TYR A 341 -6.57 -1.29 -2.69
C TYR A 341 -5.11 -1.51 -3.06
N ARG A 342 -4.26 -1.77 -2.04
CA ARG A 342 -2.87 -2.18 -2.27
C ARG A 342 -2.79 -3.55 -2.93
N ASN A 343 -3.70 -4.45 -2.60
CA ASN A 343 -3.77 -5.82 -3.12
C ASN A 343 -5.18 -6.11 -3.67
N PRO A 344 -5.55 -5.59 -4.85
CA PRO A 344 -6.90 -5.69 -5.38
C PRO A 344 -7.31 -7.13 -5.71
N ILE A 345 -6.38 -8.00 -6.14
CA ILE A 345 -6.69 -9.41 -6.44
C ILE A 345 -7.01 -10.17 -5.16
N ILE A 346 -6.25 -9.92 -4.09
CA ILE A 346 -6.54 -10.50 -2.77
C ILE A 346 -7.89 -10.00 -2.26
N ALA A 347 -8.17 -8.70 -2.37
CA ALA A 347 -9.44 -8.12 -1.93
C ALA A 347 -10.64 -8.71 -2.69
N GLU A 348 -10.53 -8.87 -4.02
CA GLU A 348 -11.56 -9.50 -4.85
C GLU A 348 -11.76 -10.97 -4.47
N ALA A 349 -10.69 -11.74 -4.30
CA ALA A 349 -10.77 -13.13 -3.88
C ALA A 349 -11.41 -13.27 -2.48
N MET A 350 -11.05 -12.41 -1.53
CA MET A 350 -11.65 -12.41 -0.19
C MET A 350 -13.14 -12.06 -0.23
N LYS A 351 -13.57 -11.18 -1.14
CA LYS A 351 -14.99 -10.87 -1.36
C LYS A 351 -15.73 -12.10 -1.89
N GLU A 352 -15.21 -12.76 -2.93
CA GLU A 352 -15.84 -13.94 -3.51
C GLU A 352 -15.90 -15.12 -2.51
N MET A 353 -14.89 -15.26 -1.66
CA MET A 353 -14.91 -16.20 -0.52
C MET A 353 -15.79 -15.73 0.66
N LYS A 354 -16.50 -14.59 0.54
CA LYS A 354 -17.43 -14.02 1.53
C LYS A 354 -16.78 -13.56 2.86
N TYR A 355 -15.49 -13.27 2.84
CA TYR A 355 -14.81 -12.70 3.99
C TYR A 355 -15.05 -11.21 4.13
N VAL A 356 -15.25 -10.47 3.04
CA VAL A 356 -15.40 -9.01 3.03
C VAL A 356 -16.50 -8.54 2.09
N ASN A 357 -16.99 -7.31 2.30
CA ASN A 357 -17.86 -6.59 1.38
C ASN A 357 -17.11 -5.33 0.89
N MET A 358 -16.94 -5.18 -0.41
CA MET A 358 -16.23 -4.04 -1.01
C MET A 358 -17.14 -2.81 -1.21
N PHE A 359 -17.78 -2.30 -0.14
CA PHE A 359 -18.70 -1.15 -0.22
C PHE A 359 -18.12 0.17 0.26
N ASN A 360 -16.81 0.23 0.51
CA ASN A 360 -16.09 1.42 1.00
C ASN A 360 -16.70 2.05 2.28
N ARG A 361 -17.28 1.23 3.17
CA ARG A 361 -17.92 1.64 4.42
C ARG A 361 -17.25 1.09 5.68
N GLY A 362 -16.16 0.32 5.52
CA GLY A 362 -15.56 -0.47 6.59
C GLY A 362 -15.26 0.33 7.85
N VAL A 363 -14.51 1.42 7.73
CA VAL A 363 -14.13 2.25 8.89
C VAL A 363 -15.35 2.88 9.56
N LYS A 364 -16.31 3.41 8.78
CA LYS A 364 -17.54 3.98 9.35
C LYS A 364 -18.36 2.92 10.08
N CYS A 365 -18.56 1.75 9.45
CA CYS A 365 -19.27 0.65 10.08
C CYS A 365 -18.59 0.16 11.38
N VAL A 366 -17.25 0.15 11.42
CA VAL A 366 -16.51 -0.16 12.65
C VAL A 366 -16.84 0.84 13.74
N GLN A 367 -16.81 2.14 13.46
CA GLN A 367 -17.11 3.18 14.43
C GLN A 367 -18.56 3.09 14.93
N ASP A 368 -19.52 2.89 14.01
CA ASP A 368 -20.94 2.72 14.36
C ASP A 368 -21.16 1.49 15.27
N MET A 369 -20.54 0.34 14.93
CA MET A 369 -20.64 -0.88 15.75
C MET A 369 -19.99 -0.73 17.13
N LEU A 370 -18.87 -0.01 17.24
CA LEU A 370 -18.22 0.29 18.52
C LEU A 370 -19.13 1.17 19.38
N GLN A 371 -19.71 2.22 18.80
CA GLN A 371 -20.62 3.12 19.50
C GLN A 371 -21.89 2.39 19.97
N GLU A 372 -22.50 1.55 19.12
CA GLU A 372 -23.69 0.75 19.48
C GLU A 372 -23.41 -0.22 20.63
N ASN A 373 -22.20 -0.78 20.71
CA ASN A 373 -21.81 -1.69 21.79
C ASN A 373 -21.41 -0.95 23.08
N GLY A 374 -21.23 0.37 23.02
CA GLY A 374 -20.74 1.19 24.13
C GLY A 374 -19.24 1.20 24.31
N ASN A 375 -18.47 0.88 23.25
CA ASN A 375 -17.03 1.05 23.25
C ASN A 375 -16.66 2.49 22.90
N ARG A 376 -15.50 2.93 23.34
CA ARG A 376 -14.84 4.12 22.80
C ARG A 376 -14.58 3.92 21.29
N LEU A 377 -14.67 4.99 20.52
CA LEU A 377 -14.38 4.96 19.09
C LEU A 377 -12.91 4.49 18.83
N ALA A 378 -12.71 3.75 17.75
CA ALA A 378 -11.38 3.33 17.34
C ALA A 378 -10.51 4.53 16.96
N GLU A 379 -9.24 4.48 17.32
CA GLU A 379 -8.23 5.48 16.94
C GLU A 379 -7.36 4.93 15.82
N PHE A 380 -7.30 5.67 14.69
CA PHE A 380 -6.50 5.28 13.53
C PHE A 380 -5.27 6.17 13.44
N ASP A 381 -4.09 5.58 13.49
CA ASP A 381 -2.83 6.25 13.19
C ASP A 381 -2.49 6.04 11.70
N VAL A 382 -2.72 7.07 10.91
CA VAL A 382 -2.45 7.15 9.47
C VAL A 382 -1.26 8.06 9.14
N SER A 383 -0.58 8.57 10.16
CA SER A 383 0.55 9.50 10.00
C SER A 383 1.82 8.81 9.52
N ASN A 384 1.96 7.51 9.80
CA ASN A 384 3.13 6.74 9.44
C ASN A 384 3.03 6.21 8.00
N LEU A 385 3.99 6.56 7.15
CA LEU A 385 4.03 6.13 5.74
C LEU A 385 4.33 4.63 5.56
N THR A 386 4.93 3.98 6.55
CA THR A 386 5.39 2.59 6.46
C THR A 386 4.56 1.60 7.25
N ALA A 387 3.63 2.07 8.06
CA ALA A 387 2.74 1.23 8.85
C ALA A 387 1.39 1.92 9.06
N PHE A 388 0.33 1.12 9.13
CA PHE A 388 -1.00 1.55 9.53
C PHE A 388 -1.32 0.91 10.86
N CYS A 389 -1.85 1.69 11.82
CA CYS A 389 -2.19 1.20 13.14
C CYS A 389 -3.61 1.62 13.54
N VAL A 390 -4.35 0.72 14.19
CA VAL A 390 -5.64 1.02 14.77
C VAL A 390 -5.73 0.48 16.18
N ASN A 391 -6.22 1.31 17.11
CA ASN A 391 -6.50 0.95 18.51
C ASN A 391 -8.00 0.83 18.72
N ILE A 392 -8.43 -0.29 19.31
CA ILE A 392 -9.83 -0.56 19.68
C ILE A 392 -9.87 -0.75 21.19
N PHE A 393 -10.70 0.02 21.88
CA PHE A 393 -10.80 0.00 23.35
C PHE A 393 -11.90 -0.96 23.81
N SER A 394 -11.62 -1.67 24.89
CA SER A 394 -12.58 -2.60 25.50
C SER A 394 -13.66 -1.86 26.28
N THR A 395 -14.91 -2.32 26.21
CA THR A 395 -15.98 -1.83 27.11
C THR A 395 -15.69 -2.06 28.60
N GLN A 396 -14.78 -2.99 28.93
CA GLN A 396 -14.42 -3.29 30.31
C GLN A 396 -13.55 -2.20 30.96
N SER A 397 -12.77 -1.44 30.16
CA SER A 397 -11.92 -0.37 30.67
C SER A 397 -12.71 0.79 31.25
N GLU A 398 -13.82 1.18 30.62
CA GLU A 398 -14.67 2.28 31.12
C GLU A 398 -15.42 1.94 32.41
N ILE A 399 -15.78 0.65 32.60
CA ILE A 399 -16.51 0.23 33.79
C ILE A 399 -15.57 0.11 35.00
N LEU A 400 -14.31 -0.29 34.82
CA LEU A 400 -13.32 -0.31 35.87
C LEU A 400 -13.01 1.11 36.38
N ASP A 401 -12.86 2.07 35.46
CA ASP A 401 -12.69 3.48 35.80
C ASP A 401 -13.93 4.06 36.50
N THR A 402 -15.13 3.66 36.08
CA THR A 402 -16.39 4.07 36.73
C THR A 402 -16.57 3.38 38.09
N THR A 403 -16.18 2.11 38.25
CA THR A 403 -16.33 1.34 39.50
C THR A 403 -15.24 1.74 40.52
N GLN A 404 -14.02 2.07 40.10
CA GLN A 404 -13.01 2.65 40.97
C GLN A 404 -13.45 4.02 41.50
N ASN A 405 -14.06 4.85 40.65
CA ASN A 405 -14.66 6.12 41.06
C ASN A 405 -15.86 5.94 42.02
N ILE A 406 -16.63 4.84 41.94
CA ILE A 406 -17.75 4.55 42.87
C ILE A 406 -17.24 3.98 44.20
N THR A 407 -16.15 3.22 44.23
CA THR A 407 -15.60 2.62 45.48
C THR A 407 -14.80 3.64 46.29
N GLU A 408 -14.19 4.64 45.65
CA GLU A 408 -13.59 5.78 46.33
C GLU A 408 -14.61 6.81 46.85
N THR A 409 -15.85 6.80 46.28
CA THR A 409 -16.92 7.75 46.62
C THR A 409 -17.68 7.34 47.91
N THR A 410 -17.44 6.13 48.49
CA THR A 410 -18.12 5.73 49.76
C THR A 410 -17.35 6.18 51.00
N GLN A 411 -16.22 6.87 50.87
CA GLN A 411 -15.45 7.42 52.00
C GLN A 411 -14.97 8.85 51.85
N LYS A 412 -15.63 9.71 51.08
CA LYS A 412 -15.51 11.18 51.26
C LYS A 412 -16.59 11.90 50.52
N THR A 413 -17.54 12.39 51.24
CA THR A 413 -18.50 13.43 50.86
C THR A 413 -17.73 14.67 50.32
N THR A 414 -18.18 15.18 49.16
CA THR A 414 -17.90 16.49 48.61
C THR A 414 -16.51 16.72 48.01
N GLN A 415 -16.35 16.47 46.70
CA GLN A 415 -15.68 17.45 45.84
C GLN A 415 -15.93 17.14 44.35
N LYS A 416 -16.27 18.20 43.63
CA LYS A 416 -16.70 18.32 42.23
C LYS A 416 -15.81 17.62 41.20
N THR A 417 -16.43 17.03 40.17
CA THR A 417 -15.84 16.54 38.92
C THR A 417 -15.07 17.65 38.19
N THR A 418 -13.76 17.66 38.29
CA THR A 418 -12.89 18.54 37.48
C THR A 418 -12.12 17.68 36.49
N GLN A 419 -12.43 17.82 35.20
CA GLN A 419 -11.57 17.31 34.13
C GLN A 419 -10.15 17.86 34.35
N LYS A 420 -9.16 16.96 34.49
CA LYS A 420 -7.76 17.35 34.70
C LYS A 420 -7.28 18.18 33.50
N LEU A 421 -7.13 19.47 33.73
CA LEU A 421 -6.54 20.43 32.80
C LEU A 421 -5.00 20.28 32.86
N SER A 422 -4.32 20.48 31.73
CA SER A 422 -2.85 20.52 31.77
C SER A 422 -2.39 21.73 32.59
N GLU A 423 -1.19 21.66 33.17
CA GLU A 423 -0.65 22.76 33.96
C GLU A 423 -0.67 24.11 33.20
N ILE A 424 -0.38 24.08 31.90
CA ILE A 424 -0.43 25.25 31.02
C ILE A 424 -1.88 25.76 30.87
N GLN A 425 -2.86 24.88 30.73
CA GLN A 425 -4.27 25.26 30.62
C GLN A 425 -4.77 25.88 31.93
N GLN A 426 -4.33 25.38 33.06
CA GLN A 426 -4.66 25.96 34.36
C GLN A 426 -4.04 27.35 34.55
N LYS A 427 -2.75 27.51 34.17
CA LYS A 427 -2.08 28.83 34.18
C LYS A 427 -2.80 29.85 33.29
N ILE A 428 -3.30 29.42 32.10
CA ILE A 428 -4.07 30.29 31.21
C ILE A 428 -5.40 30.70 31.85
N ILE A 429 -6.15 29.77 32.45
CA ILE A 429 -7.44 30.06 33.08
C ILE A 429 -7.26 31.02 34.25
N ASN A 430 -6.33 30.75 35.16
CA ASN A 430 -6.06 31.61 36.32
C ASN A 430 -5.69 33.05 35.92
N TYR A 431 -4.91 33.16 34.84
CA TYR A 431 -4.57 34.52 34.35
C TYR A 431 -5.74 35.24 33.69
N LEU A 432 -6.62 34.52 32.99
CA LEU A 432 -7.82 35.06 32.36
C LEU A 432 -8.93 35.43 33.35
N GLU A 433 -8.94 34.83 34.56
CA GLU A 433 -9.86 35.24 35.65
C GLU A 433 -9.63 36.70 36.05
N ASP A 434 -8.36 37.08 36.21
CA ASP A 434 -7.99 38.43 36.61
C ASP A 434 -7.88 39.40 35.41
N ASN A 435 -7.59 38.86 34.20
CA ASN A 435 -7.33 39.62 32.99
C ASN A 435 -8.14 39.09 31.77
N PRO A 436 -9.47 39.24 31.74
CA PRO A 436 -10.31 38.72 30.68
C PRO A 436 -10.00 39.24 29.27
N SER A 437 -9.41 40.38 29.15
CA SER A 437 -9.07 41.02 27.86
C SER A 437 -7.64 40.71 27.38
N ALA A 438 -6.92 39.84 28.06
CA ALA A 438 -5.53 39.52 27.75
C ALA A 438 -5.35 39.01 26.32
N SER A 439 -4.34 39.55 25.64
CA SER A 439 -3.93 39.14 24.30
C SER A 439 -3.12 37.83 24.36
N ARG A 440 -3.02 37.13 23.23
CA ARG A 440 -2.18 35.89 23.12
C ARG A 440 -0.71 36.21 23.45
N LYS A 441 -0.23 37.36 23.08
CA LYS A 441 1.13 37.81 23.35
C LYS A 441 1.38 38.06 24.84
N GLU A 442 0.44 38.65 25.54
CA GLU A 442 0.51 38.85 27.00
C GLU A 442 0.47 37.51 27.74
N LEU A 443 -0.43 36.61 27.34
CA LEU A 443 -0.49 35.25 27.91
C LEU A 443 0.82 34.46 27.69
N ALA A 444 1.44 34.55 26.50
CA ALA A 444 2.70 33.93 26.21
C ALA A 444 3.85 34.49 27.07
N GLN A 445 3.90 35.79 27.25
CA GLN A 445 4.90 36.45 28.07
C GLN A 445 4.75 36.13 29.57
N GLN A 446 3.52 36.08 30.06
CA GLN A 446 3.26 35.83 31.48
C GLN A 446 3.47 34.37 31.90
N ILE A 447 3.15 33.43 31.00
CA ILE A 447 3.35 31.98 31.25
C ILE A 447 4.81 31.58 31.08
N GLY A 448 5.55 32.25 30.17
CA GLY A 448 7.02 32.16 30.00
C GLY A 448 7.53 30.83 29.35
N GLU A 449 6.72 29.78 29.26
CA GLU A 449 7.09 28.47 28.78
C GLU A 449 6.42 28.11 27.44
N ILE A 450 5.74 29.08 26.80
CA ILE A 450 4.91 28.80 25.62
C ILE A 450 4.94 29.99 24.61
N THR A 451 4.89 29.65 23.32
CA THR A 451 4.80 30.61 22.24
C THR A 451 3.37 31.14 22.02
N GLU A 452 3.18 32.25 21.30
CA GLU A 452 1.85 32.78 20.96
C GLU A 452 0.97 31.74 20.22
N ASP A 453 1.57 30.91 19.35
CA ASP A 453 0.86 29.83 18.66
C ASP A 453 0.47 28.69 19.59
N GLY A 454 1.31 28.39 20.57
CA GLY A 454 0.98 27.44 21.63
C GLY A 454 -0.17 27.92 22.52
N VAL A 455 -0.19 29.21 22.87
CA VAL A 455 -1.33 29.84 23.58
C VAL A 455 -2.61 29.73 22.74
N LYS A 456 -2.54 30.01 21.43
CA LYS A 456 -3.67 29.87 20.50
C LYS A 456 -4.24 28.46 20.53
N TYR A 457 -3.37 27.44 20.48
CA TYR A 457 -3.77 26.04 20.55
C TYR A 457 -4.50 25.68 21.85
N HIS A 458 -3.96 26.12 23.01
CA HIS A 458 -4.58 25.84 24.29
C HIS A 458 -5.90 26.58 24.49
N LEU A 459 -6.02 27.85 24.02
CA LEU A 459 -7.27 28.60 24.04
C LEU A 459 -8.34 27.91 23.17
N GLN A 460 -8.00 27.43 21.97
CA GLN A 460 -8.92 26.68 21.13
C GLN A 460 -9.39 25.37 21.82
N LYS A 461 -8.49 24.64 22.48
CA LYS A 461 -8.85 23.44 23.24
C LYS A 461 -9.77 23.74 24.43
N LEU A 462 -9.53 24.83 25.14
CA LEU A 462 -10.38 25.26 26.27
C LEU A 462 -11.78 25.69 25.77
N GLN A 463 -11.86 26.34 24.59
CA GLN A 463 -13.14 26.66 23.94
C GLN A 463 -13.89 25.39 23.50
N GLN A 464 -13.19 24.42 22.86
CA GLN A 464 -13.80 23.13 22.46
C GLN A 464 -14.34 22.34 23.65
N LYS A 465 -13.68 22.47 24.81
CA LYS A 465 -14.14 21.85 26.08
C LYS A 465 -15.25 22.63 26.77
N GLY A 466 -15.67 23.77 26.22
CA GLY A 466 -16.72 24.62 26.83
C GLY A 466 -16.30 25.32 28.13
N ILE A 467 -15.00 25.39 28.43
CA ILE A 467 -14.49 25.98 29.67
C ILE A 467 -14.36 27.48 29.56
N ILE A 468 -14.01 27.99 28.36
CA ILE A 468 -13.97 29.43 28.09
C ILE A 468 -14.75 29.74 26.81
N THR A 469 -15.29 30.94 26.70
CA THR A 469 -15.89 31.46 25.47
C THR A 469 -15.37 32.88 25.20
N ARG A 470 -15.25 33.22 23.93
CA ARG A 470 -14.86 34.60 23.56
C ARG A 470 -16.11 35.42 23.29
N ILE A 471 -16.18 36.58 23.89
CA ILE A 471 -17.28 37.54 23.70
C ILE A 471 -16.72 38.77 22.99
N GLY A 472 -17.33 39.13 21.83
CA GLY A 472 -16.95 40.30 21.02
C GLY A 472 -16.01 39.95 19.85
N ALA A 473 -15.54 40.97 19.14
CA ALA A 473 -14.69 40.87 17.96
C ALA A 473 -13.24 40.49 18.30
N ASP A 474 -12.46 40.05 17.30
CA ASP A 474 -11.04 39.66 17.47
C ASP A 474 -10.16 40.80 18.03
N LYS A 475 -10.48 42.05 17.75
CA LYS A 475 -9.90 43.23 18.39
C LYS A 475 -10.93 43.82 19.36
N GLY A 476 -10.62 43.82 20.67
CA GLY A 476 -11.45 44.44 21.71
C GLY A 476 -12.45 43.47 22.39
N GLY A 477 -12.50 42.18 22.03
CA GLY A 477 -13.28 41.19 22.75
C GLY A 477 -12.55 40.69 24.00
N TYR A 478 -13.28 39.99 24.87
CA TYR A 478 -12.73 39.40 26.11
C TYR A 478 -13.10 37.91 26.24
N TRP A 479 -12.36 37.22 27.09
CA TRP A 479 -12.59 35.80 27.42
C TRP A 479 -13.49 35.69 28.64
N LYS A 480 -14.54 34.88 28.54
CA LYS A 480 -15.42 34.56 29.63
C LYS A 480 -15.20 33.10 30.01
N ILE A 481 -14.92 32.85 31.27
CA ILE A 481 -14.86 31.51 31.83
C ILE A 481 -16.30 31.06 32.08
N ILE A 482 -16.63 29.84 31.62
CA ILE A 482 -17.96 29.25 31.76
C ILE A 482 -17.91 28.39 33.01
N GLU A 483 -18.58 28.85 34.09
CA GLU A 483 -18.82 28.00 35.24
C GLU A 483 -19.76 26.86 34.84
N PRO A 484 -19.48 25.60 35.20
CA PRO A 484 -20.42 24.52 34.98
C PRO A 484 -21.69 24.83 35.75
N GLN A 485 -22.84 24.90 35.02
CA GLN A 485 -24.14 25.01 35.66
C GLN A 485 -24.35 23.78 36.57
N ASN A 486 -24.69 24.03 37.82
CA ASN A 486 -25.05 23.02 38.84
C ASN A 486 -26.19 22.12 38.41
#